data_6ffeb8ae63df26923eed47b719977ef4
#
_entry.id   6ffeb8ae63df26923eed47b719977ef4
#
_cell.length_a   1.000
_cell.length_b   1.000
_cell.length_c   1.000
_cell.angle_alpha   90.00
_cell.angle_beta   90.00
_cell.angle_gamma   90.00
#
_symmetry.space_group_name_H-M   'P 1'
#
loop_
_entity.id
_entity.type
_entity.pdbx_description
1 polymer ?
#
loop_
_entity_poly.entity_id
_entity_poly.type
_entity_poly.pdbx_seq_one_letter_code
_entity_poly.pdbx_strand_id
1 'polypeptide(L)'
;MIVLICDDDKNCLSNEEKYIRDNTEAVPECFLGGKELLKRLSAGTEDIAAVFMDIELDNSENGIVVAEQISNLYPDIRIIFLTAYSLKYCEEFFLTGKNLVPFALVDKQNLDVNLKRAMDKLRTALDSDKEKSRIAVTVNSETFFVEPMQTLYLESNAHTLIIVTSGENKSVRSKLSDVLEAFPPYFIQCHKSYAVNIHHIVSYTTKQIELDSGVIIPVSRKFSLSVREKMLRHECGI
;
A
#
# COMPACT_ATOMS: atom_id res chain seq x y z
N MET A 1 2.04 -9.99 1.92
CA MET A 1 2.54 -9.22 0.76
C MET A 1 2.26 -10.01 -0.51
N ILE A 2 1.53 -9.42 -1.44
CA ILE A 2 1.21 -10.01 -2.75
C ILE A 2 2.15 -9.42 -3.81
N VAL A 3 2.59 -10.23 -4.75
CA VAL A 3 3.28 -9.79 -5.96
C VAL A 3 2.54 -10.35 -7.18
N LEU A 4 2.31 -9.50 -8.18
CA LEU A 4 1.68 -9.93 -9.42
C LEU A 4 2.76 -10.24 -10.45
N ILE A 5 2.59 -11.28 -11.24
CA ILE A 5 3.53 -11.69 -12.29
C ILE A 5 2.75 -11.73 -13.60
N CYS A 6 3.23 -11.05 -14.61
CA CYS A 6 2.62 -11.03 -15.94
C CYS A 6 3.66 -11.45 -16.99
N ASP A 7 3.44 -12.60 -17.61
CA ASP A 7 4.29 -13.19 -18.62
C ASP A 7 3.39 -14.09 -19.51
N ASP A 8 3.47 -13.97 -20.83
CA ASP A 8 2.66 -14.76 -21.76
C ASP A 8 3.22 -16.18 -21.97
N ASP A 9 4.51 -16.42 -21.69
CA ASP A 9 5.10 -17.76 -21.67
C ASP A 9 4.78 -18.47 -20.36
N LYS A 10 3.93 -19.50 -20.45
CA LYS A 10 3.52 -20.32 -19.30
C LYS A 10 4.69 -20.99 -18.57
N ASN A 11 5.77 -21.32 -19.28
CA ASN A 11 6.93 -21.96 -18.66
C ASN A 11 7.74 -20.92 -17.85
N CYS A 12 7.93 -19.72 -18.39
CA CYS A 12 8.56 -18.60 -17.68
C CYS A 12 7.75 -18.27 -16.44
N LEU A 13 6.45 -18.05 -16.61
CA LEU A 13 5.52 -17.74 -15.53
C LEU A 13 5.53 -18.78 -14.40
N SER A 14 5.55 -20.07 -14.76
CA SER A 14 5.60 -21.16 -13.78
C SER A 14 6.94 -21.19 -13.02
N ASN A 15 8.07 -20.89 -13.68
CA ASN A 15 9.38 -20.83 -13.03
C ASN A 15 9.48 -19.63 -12.07
N GLU A 16 8.98 -18.48 -12.48
CA GLU A 16 8.93 -17.25 -11.69
C GLU A 16 8.05 -17.43 -10.45
N GLU A 17 6.83 -17.95 -10.65
CA GLU A 17 5.92 -18.29 -9.56
C GLU A 17 6.56 -19.23 -8.55
N LYS A 18 7.12 -20.34 -9.04
CA LYS A 18 7.76 -21.35 -8.21
C LYS A 18 8.91 -20.75 -7.41
N TYR A 19 9.77 -19.95 -8.08
CA TYR A 19 10.88 -19.31 -7.39
C TYR A 19 10.42 -18.43 -6.24
N ILE A 20 9.45 -17.55 -6.49
CA ILE A 20 8.94 -16.63 -5.47
C ILE A 20 8.28 -17.39 -4.32
N ARG A 21 7.48 -18.41 -4.62
CA ARG A 21 6.79 -19.24 -3.62
C ARG A 21 7.75 -20.02 -2.74
N ASP A 22 8.80 -20.59 -3.34
CA ASP A 22 9.73 -21.45 -2.63
C ASP A 22 10.80 -20.69 -1.83
N ASN A 23 11.10 -19.44 -2.22
CA ASN A 23 12.23 -18.68 -1.66
C ASN A 23 11.84 -17.41 -0.92
N THR A 24 10.55 -17.06 -0.86
CA THR A 24 10.08 -15.82 -0.21
C THR A 24 8.77 -16.05 0.54
N GLU A 25 8.40 -15.09 1.39
CA GLU A 25 7.08 -15.06 2.05
C GLU A 25 6.00 -14.35 1.21
N ALA A 26 6.34 -13.92 -0.01
CA ALA A 26 5.39 -13.28 -0.91
C ALA A 26 4.43 -14.31 -1.53
N VAL A 27 3.21 -13.89 -1.75
CA VAL A 27 2.19 -14.68 -2.44
C VAL A 27 2.15 -14.22 -3.90
N PRO A 28 2.62 -15.04 -4.87
CA PRO A 28 2.54 -14.71 -6.28
C PRO A 28 1.12 -14.95 -6.82
N GLU A 29 0.62 -13.99 -7.62
CA GLU A 29 -0.56 -14.13 -8.47
C GLU A 29 -0.14 -13.93 -9.93
N CYS A 30 -0.48 -14.89 -10.79
CA CYS A 30 0.05 -15.01 -12.15
C CYS A 30 -0.97 -14.66 -13.22
N PHE A 31 -0.54 -13.95 -14.27
CA PHE A 31 -1.37 -13.46 -15.38
C PHE A 31 -0.66 -13.71 -16.72
N LEU A 32 -1.39 -14.17 -17.72
CA LEU A 32 -0.87 -14.38 -19.08
C LEU A 32 -0.94 -13.12 -19.95
N GLY A 33 -1.50 -12.01 -19.46
CA GLY A 33 -1.63 -10.77 -20.21
C GLY A 33 -2.04 -9.59 -19.36
N GLY A 34 -1.74 -8.39 -19.84
CA GLY A 34 -1.93 -7.13 -19.13
C GLY A 34 -3.39 -6.81 -18.81
N LYS A 35 -4.34 -7.22 -19.65
CA LYS A 35 -5.78 -6.97 -19.41
C LYS A 35 -6.31 -7.66 -18.16
N GLU A 36 -5.93 -8.91 -17.94
CA GLU A 36 -6.34 -9.66 -16.75
C GLU A 36 -5.70 -9.10 -15.50
N LEU A 37 -4.43 -8.73 -15.59
CA LEU A 37 -3.71 -8.08 -14.52
C LEU A 37 -4.33 -6.71 -14.15
N LEU A 38 -4.66 -5.86 -15.12
CA LEU A 38 -5.34 -4.58 -14.87
C LEU A 38 -6.73 -4.78 -14.23
N LYS A 39 -7.47 -5.80 -14.66
CA LYS A 39 -8.74 -6.18 -14.03
C LYS A 39 -8.54 -6.60 -12.56
N ARG A 40 -7.48 -7.34 -12.24
CA ARG A 40 -7.15 -7.72 -10.87
C ARG A 40 -6.84 -6.48 -10.02
N LEU A 41 -6.05 -5.55 -10.53
CA LEU A 41 -5.73 -4.30 -9.84
C LEU A 41 -6.96 -3.43 -9.58
N SER A 42 -7.92 -3.39 -10.52
CA SER A 42 -9.16 -2.64 -10.35
C SER A 42 -10.10 -3.22 -9.27
N ALA A 43 -9.91 -4.46 -8.87
CA ALA A 43 -10.68 -5.12 -7.80
C ALA A 43 -10.15 -4.81 -6.39
N GLY A 44 -8.97 -4.20 -6.27
CA GLY A 44 -8.32 -3.79 -5.02
C GLY A 44 -6.81 -3.99 -5.08
N THR A 45 -6.09 -3.11 -4.42
CA THR A 45 -4.61 -3.09 -4.41
C THR A 45 -4.01 -3.38 -3.04
N GLU A 46 -4.85 -3.69 -2.04
CA GLU A 46 -4.39 -3.98 -0.70
C GLU A 46 -3.38 -5.13 -0.72
N ASP A 47 -2.28 -4.96 0.01
CA ASP A 47 -1.17 -5.90 0.12
C ASP A 47 -0.35 -6.14 -1.17
N ILE A 48 -0.71 -5.54 -2.32
CA ILE A 48 0.08 -5.67 -3.56
C ILE A 48 1.30 -4.74 -3.48
N ALA A 49 2.48 -5.33 -3.45
CA ALA A 49 3.74 -4.60 -3.31
C ALA A 49 4.41 -4.28 -4.66
N ALA A 50 4.30 -5.18 -5.61
CA ALA A 50 4.96 -5.05 -6.91
C ALA A 50 4.26 -5.84 -8.01
N VAL A 51 4.51 -5.41 -9.24
CA VAL A 51 4.21 -6.14 -10.46
C VAL A 51 5.52 -6.52 -11.13
N PHE A 52 5.73 -7.81 -11.35
CA PHE A 52 6.75 -8.34 -12.24
C PHE A 52 6.14 -8.43 -13.63
N MET A 53 6.68 -7.69 -14.58
CA MET A 53 6.10 -7.51 -15.91
C MET A 53 7.08 -7.93 -16.98
N ASP A 54 6.71 -8.91 -17.80
CA ASP A 54 7.46 -9.14 -19.03
C ASP A 54 7.30 -7.94 -19.98
N ILE A 55 8.39 -7.58 -20.62
CA ILE A 55 8.40 -6.46 -21.58
C ILE A 55 7.74 -6.87 -22.89
N GLU A 56 8.01 -8.08 -23.38
CA GLU A 56 7.52 -8.62 -24.64
C GLU A 56 6.34 -9.57 -24.37
N LEU A 57 5.11 -9.05 -24.38
CA LEU A 57 3.89 -9.85 -24.25
C LEU A 57 3.32 -10.19 -25.65
N ASP A 58 2.68 -11.35 -25.79
CA ASP A 58 2.01 -11.79 -27.02
C ASP A 58 0.88 -10.84 -27.48
N ASN A 59 0.44 -11.00 -28.74
CA ASN A 59 -0.66 -10.25 -29.36
C ASN A 59 -0.45 -8.74 -29.49
N SER A 60 0.78 -8.29 -29.72
CA SER A 60 1.14 -6.86 -29.87
C SER A 60 0.91 -6.05 -28.59
N GLU A 61 0.72 -6.68 -27.45
CA GLU A 61 0.68 -6.03 -26.16
C GLU A 61 2.13 -5.78 -25.69
N ASN A 62 2.44 -4.55 -25.35
CA ASN A 62 3.77 -4.17 -24.84
C ASN A 62 3.68 -4.00 -23.33
N GLY A 63 4.42 -4.80 -22.57
CA GLY A 63 4.43 -4.73 -21.11
C GLY A 63 4.83 -3.36 -20.57
N ILE A 64 5.62 -2.57 -21.30
CA ILE A 64 5.95 -1.20 -20.91
C ILE A 64 4.71 -0.31 -20.91
N VAL A 65 3.83 -0.45 -21.92
CA VAL A 65 2.59 0.35 -22.00
C VAL A 65 1.64 -0.03 -20.85
N VAL A 66 1.52 -1.30 -20.53
CA VAL A 66 0.73 -1.78 -19.39
C VAL A 66 1.31 -1.25 -18.07
N ALA A 67 2.63 -1.30 -17.92
CA ALA A 67 3.32 -0.80 -16.74
C ALA A 67 3.18 0.72 -16.57
N GLU A 68 3.18 1.50 -17.65
CA GLU A 68 2.89 2.95 -17.62
C GLU A 68 1.47 3.23 -17.11
N GLN A 69 0.47 2.46 -17.55
CA GLN A 69 -0.90 2.57 -17.05
C GLN A 69 -0.99 2.25 -15.56
N ILE A 70 -0.31 1.19 -15.12
CA ILE A 70 -0.27 0.80 -13.71
C ILE A 70 0.39 1.89 -12.87
N SER A 71 1.55 2.40 -13.29
CA SER A 71 2.27 3.44 -12.56
C SER A 71 1.48 4.75 -12.43
N ASN A 72 0.68 5.10 -13.44
CA ASN A 72 -0.17 6.28 -13.39
C ASN A 72 -1.40 6.11 -12.47
N LEU A 73 -2.00 4.92 -12.44
CA LEU A 73 -3.20 4.63 -11.65
C LEU A 73 -2.88 4.20 -10.21
N TYR A 74 -1.74 3.55 -10.01
CA TYR A 74 -1.34 2.92 -8.75
C TYR A 74 0.14 3.22 -8.45
N PRO A 75 0.49 4.47 -8.11
CA PRO A 75 1.89 4.93 -7.98
C PRO A 75 2.67 4.24 -6.86
N ASP A 76 1.99 3.63 -5.89
CA ASP A 76 2.62 2.91 -4.78
C ASP A 76 3.05 1.48 -5.17
N ILE A 77 2.54 0.95 -6.30
CA ILE A 77 2.90 -0.38 -6.79
C ILE A 77 4.21 -0.28 -7.59
N ARG A 78 5.21 -1.00 -7.17
CA ARG A 78 6.52 -1.01 -7.82
C ARG A 78 6.52 -1.89 -9.07
N ILE A 79 7.05 -1.35 -10.16
CA ILE A 79 7.19 -2.09 -11.42
C ILE A 79 8.58 -2.69 -11.51
N ILE A 80 8.66 -4.00 -11.68
CA ILE A 80 9.89 -4.77 -11.91
C ILE A 80 9.74 -5.45 -13.26
N PHE A 81 10.61 -5.07 -14.22
CA PHE A 81 10.56 -5.71 -15.52
C PHE A 81 11.34 -7.02 -15.55
N LEU A 82 10.77 -8.00 -16.23
CA LEU A 82 11.41 -9.26 -16.60
C LEU A 82 11.74 -9.18 -18.09
N THR A 83 12.95 -9.56 -18.50
CA THR A 83 13.31 -9.53 -19.92
C THR A 83 14.46 -10.46 -20.23
N ALA A 84 14.45 -11.04 -21.43
CA ALA A 84 15.59 -11.75 -22.00
C ALA A 84 16.64 -10.82 -22.61
N TYR A 85 16.33 -9.53 -22.76
CA TYR A 85 17.15 -8.54 -23.50
C TYR A 85 17.43 -7.28 -22.65
N SER A 86 17.96 -7.49 -21.44
CA SER A 86 18.14 -6.43 -20.44
C SER A 86 18.89 -5.18 -20.93
N LEU A 87 19.94 -5.35 -21.73
CA LEU A 87 20.75 -4.21 -22.25
C LEU A 87 19.97 -3.32 -23.22
N LYS A 88 19.19 -3.91 -24.11
CA LYS A 88 18.38 -3.17 -25.10
C LYS A 88 17.36 -2.25 -24.43
N TYR A 89 16.68 -2.76 -23.40
CA TYR A 89 15.64 -2.01 -22.72
C TYR A 89 16.17 -1.02 -21.67
N CYS A 90 17.35 -1.25 -21.11
CA CYS A 90 18.02 -0.23 -20.30
C CYS A 90 18.21 1.07 -21.08
N GLU A 91 18.71 1.00 -22.33
CA GLU A 91 18.87 2.16 -23.18
C GLU A 91 17.52 2.85 -23.47
N GLU A 92 16.47 2.07 -23.77
CA GLU A 92 15.13 2.61 -24.06
C GLU A 92 14.56 3.37 -22.87
N PHE A 93 14.65 2.86 -21.65
CA PHE A 93 14.16 3.54 -20.45
C PHE A 93 14.90 4.83 -20.14
N PHE A 94 16.23 4.88 -20.39
CA PHE A 94 17.03 6.07 -20.11
C PHE A 94 16.99 7.13 -21.22
N LEU A 95 16.80 6.73 -22.48
CA LEU A 95 16.88 7.64 -23.62
C LEU A 95 15.53 8.21 -24.09
N THR A 96 14.42 7.51 -23.83
CA THR A 96 13.10 7.92 -24.37
C THR A 96 12.36 8.92 -23.48
N GLY A 97 12.89 9.29 -22.32
CA GLY A 97 12.24 10.27 -21.44
C GLY A 97 10.84 9.87 -20.97
N LYS A 98 10.51 8.57 -20.99
CA LYS A 98 9.24 8.04 -20.49
C LYS A 98 9.13 8.33 -19.00
N ASN A 99 7.92 8.68 -18.55
CA ASN A 99 7.65 8.99 -17.13
C ASN A 99 7.71 7.75 -16.21
N LEU A 100 7.95 6.55 -16.77
CA LEU A 100 8.05 5.32 -16.03
C LEU A 100 9.51 5.03 -15.66
N VAL A 101 9.82 5.08 -14.37
CA VAL A 101 11.09 4.61 -13.81
C VAL A 101 10.87 3.23 -13.20
N PRO A 102 11.42 2.14 -13.79
CA PRO A 102 11.27 0.82 -13.22
C PRO A 102 11.99 0.72 -11.88
N PHE A 103 11.36 0.02 -10.92
CA PHE A 103 11.99 -0.25 -9.63
C PHE A 103 13.21 -1.16 -9.77
N ALA A 104 13.13 -2.16 -10.63
CA ALA A 104 14.23 -3.05 -10.99
C ALA A 104 14.02 -3.63 -12.40
N LEU A 105 15.13 -4.14 -12.96
CA LEU A 105 15.15 -4.92 -14.18
C LEU A 105 15.75 -6.30 -13.86
N VAL A 106 15.07 -7.37 -14.23
CA VAL A 106 15.44 -8.76 -14.01
C VAL A 106 15.73 -9.40 -15.35
N ASP A 107 16.98 -9.86 -15.53
CA ASP A 107 17.40 -10.63 -16.70
C ASP A 107 16.98 -12.10 -16.51
N LYS A 108 16.14 -12.59 -17.44
CA LYS A 108 15.65 -13.97 -17.44
C LYS A 108 16.75 -15.01 -17.68
N GLN A 109 17.92 -14.63 -18.24
CA GLN A 109 19.04 -15.57 -18.45
C GLN A 109 19.64 -16.10 -17.13
N ASN A 110 19.59 -15.29 -16.06
CA ASN A 110 20.03 -15.68 -14.72
C ASN A 110 18.90 -15.45 -13.71
N LEU A 111 17.74 -16.02 -13.98
CA LEU A 111 16.47 -15.74 -13.33
C LEU A 111 16.57 -15.79 -11.80
N ASP A 112 17.04 -16.91 -11.23
CA ASP A 112 17.10 -17.14 -9.78
C ASP A 112 17.92 -16.07 -9.05
N VAL A 113 19.10 -15.73 -9.60
CA VAL A 113 20.00 -14.73 -8.99
C VAL A 113 19.37 -13.34 -9.07
N ASN A 114 18.78 -13.01 -10.21
CA ASN A 114 18.24 -11.69 -10.45
C ASN A 114 16.89 -11.48 -9.75
N LEU A 115 16.02 -12.50 -9.68
CA LEU A 115 14.80 -12.47 -8.87
C LEU A 115 15.15 -12.31 -7.39
N LYS A 116 16.14 -13.04 -6.88
CA LYS A 116 16.60 -12.86 -5.50
C LYS A 116 16.96 -11.40 -5.22
N ARG A 117 17.81 -10.81 -6.05
CA ARG A 117 18.24 -9.42 -5.90
C ARG A 117 17.07 -8.44 -5.95
N ALA A 118 16.12 -8.65 -6.87
CA ALA A 118 14.93 -7.81 -6.99
C ALA A 118 14.02 -7.92 -5.76
N MET A 119 13.81 -9.14 -5.24
CA MET A 119 13.02 -9.38 -4.04
C MET A 119 13.70 -8.81 -2.78
N ASP A 120 15.01 -8.97 -2.63
CA ASP A 120 15.77 -8.38 -1.52
C ASP A 120 15.70 -6.84 -1.55
N LYS A 121 15.82 -6.23 -2.74
CA LYS A 121 15.65 -4.79 -2.94
C LYS A 121 14.23 -4.35 -2.61
N LEU A 122 13.22 -5.10 -3.06
CA LEU A 122 11.80 -4.82 -2.78
C LEU A 122 11.53 -4.86 -1.27
N ARG A 123 11.96 -5.89 -0.58
CA ARG A 123 11.83 -6.03 0.87
C ARG A 123 12.47 -4.84 1.60
N THR A 124 13.73 -4.52 1.27
CA THR A 124 14.44 -3.39 1.88
C THR A 124 13.69 -2.07 1.67
N ALA A 125 13.14 -1.84 0.48
CA ALA A 125 12.38 -0.62 0.19
C ALA A 125 11.08 -0.57 0.99
N LEU A 126 10.35 -1.69 1.09
CA LEU A 126 9.11 -1.78 1.87
C LEU A 126 9.36 -1.55 3.37
N ASP A 127 10.45 -2.12 3.91
CA ASP A 127 10.83 -1.89 5.31
C ASP A 127 11.20 -0.43 5.56
N SER A 128 11.94 0.20 4.63
CA SER A 128 12.25 1.64 4.70
C SER A 128 10.99 2.52 4.63
N ASP A 129 10.02 2.17 3.79
CA ASP A 129 8.77 2.92 3.68
C ASP A 129 7.90 2.76 4.92
N LYS A 130 7.88 1.56 5.54
CA LYS A 130 7.26 1.35 6.85
C LYS A 130 7.91 2.20 7.95
N GLU A 131 9.23 2.28 7.97
CA GLU A 131 9.94 3.13 8.93
C GLU A 131 9.62 4.61 8.72
N LYS A 132 9.59 5.08 7.47
CA LYS A 132 9.23 6.47 7.14
C LYS A 132 7.76 6.80 7.44
N SER A 133 6.88 5.80 7.39
CA SER A 133 5.46 5.96 7.71
C SER A 133 5.18 6.05 9.20
N ARG A 134 6.17 5.72 10.07
CA ARG A 134 6.01 5.81 11.51
C ARG A 134 6.05 7.25 11.99
N ILE A 135 5.11 7.61 12.84
CA ILE A 135 5.13 8.87 13.58
C ILE A 135 5.63 8.64 15.00
N ALA A 136 6.39 9.63 15.51
CA ALA A 136 6.81 9.65 16.90
C ALA A 136 5.73 10.34 17.74
N VAL A 137 5.18 9.65 18.73
CA VAL A 137 4.24 10.21 19.69
C VAL A 137 4.94 10.31 21.04
N THR A 138 5.10 11.52 21.55
CA THR A 138 5.75 11.77 22.84
C THR A 138 4.71 12.12 23.89
N VAL A 139 4.67 11.35 24.97
CA VAL A 139 3.78 11.55 26.12
C VAL A 139 4.57 11.40 27.41
N ASN A 140 4.51 12.40 28.31
CA ASN A 140 5.18 12.37 29.61
C ASN A 140 6.68 12.01 29.54
N SER A 141 7.40 12.56 28.56
CA SER A 141 8.83 12.32 28.29
C SER A 141 9.16 10.90 27.77
N GLU A 142 8.17 10.12 27.45
CA GLU A 142 8.30 8.83 26.81
C GLU A 142 7.90 8.95 25.32
N THR A 143 8.76 8.50 24.42
CA THR A 143 8.51 8.53 22.97
C THR A 143 8.32 7.11 22.47
N PHE A 144 7.23 6.88 21.74
CA PHE A 144 6.96 5.62 21.07
C PHE A 144 6.57 5.88 19.60
N PHE A 145 6.79 4.88 18.78
CA PHE A 145 6.49 4.97 17.35
C PHE A 145 5.18 4.24 17.03
N VAL A 146 4.38 4.87 16.16
CA VAL A 146 3.09 4.35 15.70
C VAL A 146 3.05 4.39 14.18
N GLU A 147 2.46 3.40 13.56
CA GLU A 147 2.16 3.37 12.13
C GLU A 147 0.73 3.88 11.90
N PRO A 148 0.55 5.12 11.42
CA PRO A 148 -0.79 5.70 11.30
C PRO A 148 -1.71 4.93 10.36
N MET A 149 -1.20 4.35 9.27
CA MET A 149 -2.00 3.56 8.34
C MET A 149 -2.55 2.26 8.94
N GLN A 150 -1.87 1.69 9.94
CA GLN A 150 -2.35 0.53 10.68
C GLN A 150 -3.19 0.90 11.90
N THR A 151 -3.30 2.19 12.21
CA THR A 151 -4.10 2.69 13.33
C THR A 151 -5.53 2.93 12.86
N LEU A 152 -6.47 2.19 13.45
CA LEU A 152 -7.89 2.26 13.14
C LEU A 152 -8.54 3.49 13.76
N TYR A 153 -8.33 3.66 15.07
CA TYR A 153 -8.87 4.80 15.82
C TYR A 153 -8.11 5.05 17.12
N LEU A 154 -8.35 6.21 17.69
CA LEU A 154 -7.90 6.63 19.01
C LEU A 154 -9.10 6.68 19.94
N GLU A 155 -8.98 6.09 21.14
CA GLU A 155 -10.02 6.10 22.16
C GLU A 155 -9.52 6.69 23.47
N SER A 156 -10.19 7.71 23.97
CA SER A 156 -9.93 8.27 25.30
C SER A 156 -10.87 7.69 26.31
N ASN A 157 -10.33 7.01 27.32
CA ASN A 157 -11.05 6.47 28.45
C ASN A 157 -10.50 7.03 29.76
N ALA A 158 -11.24 7.95 30.36
CA ALA A 158 -10.82 8.73 31.54
C ALA A 158 -9.49 9.46 31.32
N HIS A 159 -8.40 8.96 31.89
CA HIS A 159 -7.04 9.52 31.78
C HIS A 159 -6.11 8.72 30.84
N THR A 160 -6.64 7.69 30.22
CA THR A 160 -5.88 6.80 29.32
C THR A 160 -6.36 7.00 27.91
N LEU A 161 -5.43 7.16 27.01
CA LEU A 161 -5.65 7.09 25.55
C LEU A 161 -5.20 5.73 25.06
N ILE A 162 -6.05 5.08 24.30
CA ILE A 162 -5.78 3.81 23.63
C ILE A 162 -5.64 4.10 22.14
N ILE A 163 -4.51 3.72 21.58
CA ILE A 163 -4.25 3.71 20.13
C ILE A 163 -4.56 2.31 19.65
N VAL A 164 -5.68 2.17 18.95
CA VAL A 164 -6.16 0.88 18.46
C VAL A 164 -5.65 0.66 17.05
N THR A 165 -4.92 -0.43 16.86
CA THR A 165 -4.33 -0.79 15.57
C THR A 165 -4.89 -2.13 15.07
N SER A 166 -4.61 -2.46 13.81
CA SER A 166 -4.90 -3.79 13.25
C SER A 166 -4.09 -4.91 13.89
N GLY A 167 -3.03 -4.57 14.62
CA GLY A 167 -2.17 -5.48 15.38
C GLY A 167 -2.28 -5.28 16.89
N GLU A 168 -1.20 -4.81 17.52
CA GLU A 168 -1.11 -4.61 18.97
C GLU A 168 -1.57 -3.19 19.38
N ASN A 169 -2.50 -3.10 20.33
CA ASN A 169 -2.96 -1.82 20.87
C ASN A 169 -1.93 -1.22 21.83
N LYS A 170 -1.81 0.12 21.82
CA LYS A 170 -0.97 0.85 22.75
C LYS A 170 -1.81 1.73 23.67
N SER A 171 -1.49 1.76 24.95
CA SER A 171 -2.18 2.58 25.96
C SER A 171 -1.21 3.58 26.57
N VAL A 172 -1.60 4.85 26.59
CA VAL A 172 -0.79 5.95 27.17
C VAL A 172 -1.63 6.85 28.05
N ARG A 173 -1.04 7.44 29.04
CA ARG A 173 -1.74 8.41 29.91
C ARG A 173 -1.66 9.81 29.31
N SER A 174 -2.63 10.16 28.46
CA SER A 174 -2.68 11.45 27.76
C SER A 174 -4.12 11.82 27.40
N LYS A 175 -4.29 13.07 26.93
CA LYS A 175 -5.56 13.52 26.33
C LYS A 175 -5.57 13.17 24.84
N LEU A 176 -6.76 12.94 24.30
CA LEU A 176 -6.96 12.69 22.89
C LEU A 176 -6.43 13.86 22.01
N SER A 177 -6.66 15.12 22.44
CA SER A 177 -6.20 16.31 21.70
C SER A 177 -4.68 16.31 21.49
N ASP A 178 -3.94 16.02 22.57
CA ASP A 178 -2.50 16.15 22.59
C ASP A 178 -1.80 15.10 21.70
N VAL A 179 -2.37 13.91 21.63
CA VAL A 179 -1.87 12.82 20.78
C VAL A 179 -2.34 13.00 19.35
N LEU A 180 -3.58 13.45 19.13
CA LEU A 180 -4.15 13.65 17.78
C LEU A 180 -3.37 14.68 16.96
N GLU A 181 -2.73 15.67 17.59
CA GLU A 181 -1.86 16.66 16.92
C GLU A 181 -0.65 16.01 16.21
N ALA A 182 -0.16 14.88 16.72
CA ALA A 182 0.93 14.14 16.10
C ALA A 182 0.46 13.25 14.93
N PHE A 183 -0.83 13.00 14.80
CA PHE A 183 -1.38 12.14 13.77
C PHE A 183 -1.67 12.91 12.48
N PRO A 184 -1.59 12.24 11.30
CA PRO A 184 -1.91 12.86 10.02
C PRO A 184 -3.34 13.42 9.95
N PRO A 185 -3.62 14.39 9.04
CA PRO A 185 -4.92 15.06 8.94
C PRO A 185 -6.08 14.15 8.53
N TYR A 186 -5.80 12.94 8.05
CA TYR A 186 -6.82 11.92 7.79
C TYR A 186 -7.33 11.22 9.07
N PHE A 187 -6.78 11.54 10.25
CA PHE A 187 -7.43 11.24 11.52
C PHE A 187 -8.46 12.31 11.85
N ILE A 188 -9.71 11.92 11.99
CA ILE A 188 -10.80 12.85 12.26
C ILE A 188 -11.43 12.60 13.62
N GLN A 189 -11.51 13.65 14.46
CA GLN A 189 -12.23 13.55 15.71
C GLN A 189 -13.74 13.52 15.42
N CYS A 190 -14.42 12.44 15.83
CA CYS A 190 -15.85 12.22 15.65
C CYS A 190 -16.65 12.27 16.96
N HIS A 191 -15.98 12.16 18.10
CA HIS A 191 -16.55 12.21 19.44
C HIS A 191 -15.57 12.85 20.44
N LYS A 192 -16.05 13.28 21.61
CA LYS A 192 -15.15 13.79 22.67
C LYS A 192 -14.07 12.77 23.07
N SER A 193 -14.35 11.48 22.87
CA SER A 193 -13.47 10.36 23.25
C SER A 193 -12.91 9.59 22.05
N TYR A 194 -13.28 9.90 20.81
CA TYR A 194 -12.84 9.13 19.64
C TYR A 194 -12.34 10.01 18.51
N ALA A 195 -11.23 9.58 17.89
CA ALA A 195 -10.78 10.02 16.59
C ALA A 195 -10.53 8.79 15.71
N VAL A 196 -10.96 8.80 14.46
CA VAL A 196 -10.91 7.66 13.54
C VAL A 196 -10.02 7.95 12.34
N ASN A 197 -9.36 6.94 11.83
CA ASN A 197 -8.65 6.99 10.56
C ASN A 197 -9.68 6.87 9.42
N ILE A 198 -9.69 7.83 8.52
CA ILE A 198 -10.66 7.91 7.41
C ILE A 198 -10.52 6.72 6.45
N HIS A 199 -9.29 6.17 6.28
CA HIS A 199 -9.01 5.06 5.40
C HIS A 199 -9.62 3.72 5.84
N HIS A 200 -10.03 3.61 7.10
CA HIS A 200 -10.67 2.43 7.67
C HIS A 200 -12.21 2.58 7.79
N ILE A 201 -12.80 3.65 7.25
CA ILE A 201 -14.24 3.89 7.31
C ILE A 201 -14.94 3.17 6.16
N VAL A 202 -15.83 2.24 6.48
CA VAL A 202 -16.68 1.53 5.50
C VAL A 202 -18.00 2.28 5.31
N SER A 203 -18.60 2.77 6.40
CA SER A 203 -19.84 3.53 6.34
C SER A 203 -19.92 4.58 7.44
N TYR A 204 -20.65 5.66 7.20
CA TYR A 204 -20.88 6.68 8.22
C TYR A 204 -22.28 7.29 8.15
N THR A 205 -22.77 7.70 9.31
CA THR A 205 -24.01 8.42 9.50
C THR A 205 -23.78 9.63 10.41
N THR A 206 -24.81 10.43 10.68
CA THR A 206 -24.72 11.54 11.65
C THR A 206 -24.56 11.07 13.10
N LYS A 207 -24.71 9.76 13.40
CA LYS A 207 -24.67 9.20 14.73
C LYS A 207 -23.55 8.20 14.97
N GLN A 208 -23.05 7.55 13.91
CA GLN A 208 -22.04 6.51 14.02
C GLN A 208 -21.20 6.37 12.75
N ILE A 209 -20.02 5.80 12.93
CA ILE A 209 -19.06 5.41 11.88
C ILE A 209 -18.81 3.92 12.05
N GLU A 210 -18.84 3.17 10.96
CA GLU A 210 -18.48 1.75 10.91
C GLU A 210 -17.11 1.62 10.26
N LEU A 211 -16.21 0.88 10.89
CA LEU A 211 -14.88 0.59 10.40
C LEU A 211 -14.82 -0.78 9.70
N ASP A 212 -13.83 -0.99 8.86
CA ASP A 212 -13.54 -2.26 8.16
C ASP A 212 -13.32 -3.45 9.11
N SER A 213 -12.88 -3.18 10.34
CA SER A 213 -12.82 -4.15 11.45
C SER A 213 -14.17 -4.54 12.03
N GLY A 214 -15.28 -3.96 11.56
CA GLY A 214 -16.63 -4.15 12.11
C GLY A 214 -16.90 -3.35 13.39
N VAL A 215 -15.97 -2.55 13.87
CA VAL A 215 -16.16 -1.70 15.06
C VAL A 215 -17.04 -0.49 14.70
N ILE A 216 -18.02 -0.21 15.57
CA ILE A 216 -18.91 0.95 15.43
C ILE A 216 -18.51 2.03 16.43
N ILE A 217 -18.13 3.20 15.93
CA ILE A 217 -17.71 4.37 16.69
C ILE A 217 -18.83 5.41 16.73
N PRO A 218 -19.21 5.96 17.90
CA PRO A 218 -20.25 6.97 17.99
C PRO A 218 -19.78 8.32 17.45
N VAL A 219 -20.68 9.02 16.76
CA VAL A 219 -20.49 10.42 16.33
C VAL A 219 -21.34 11.33 17.18
N SER A 220 -20.71 12.30 17.85
CA SER A 220 -21.48 13.28 18.63
C SER A 220 -21.95 14.44 17.74
N ARG A 221 -23.08 15.09 18.12
CA ARG A 221 -23.68 16.20 17.36
C ARG A 221 -22.68 17.31 17.03
N LYS A 222 -21.76 17.59 17.94
CA LYS A 222 -20.73 18.62 17.80
C LYS A 222 -19.80 18.35 16.60
N PHE A 223 -19.51 17.08 16.31
CA PHE A 223 -18.52 16.69 15.30
C PHE A 223 -19.14 16.21 13.99
N SER A 224 -20.46 15.98 13.93
CA SER A 224 -21.12 15.38 12.75
C SER A 224 -20.93 16.18 11.46
N LEU A 225 -20.93 17.52 11.53
CA LEU A 225 -20.70 18.38 10.36
C LEU A 225 -19.24 18.26 9.88
N SER A 226 -18.27 18.36 10.79
CA SER A 226 -16.84 18.22 10.47
C SER A 226 -16.50 16.85 9.89
N VAL A 227 -17.10 15.78 10.41
CA VAL A 227 -16.94 14.42 9.86
C VAL A 227 -17.43 14.40 8.42
N ARG A 228 -18.64 14.89 8.15
CA ARG A 228 -19.21 14.92 6.81
C ARG A 228 -18.34 15.71 5.81
N GLU A 229 -17.88 16.90 6.21
CA GLU A 229 -17.04 17.74 5.35
C GLU A 229 -15.71 17.05 5.00
N LYS A 230 -15.06 16.41 5.97
CA LYS A 230 -13.80 15.70 5.75
C LYS A 230 -13.99 14.44 4.88
N MET A 231 -15.09 13.71 5.08
CA MET A 231 -15.42 12.56 4.23
C MET A 231 -15.66 12.99 2.77
N LEU A 232 -16.44 14.05 2.54
CA LEU A 232 -16.68 14.56 1.18
C LEU A 232 -15.38 15.00 0.48
N ARG A 233 -14.47 15.66 1.20
CA ARG A 233 -13.16 16.04 0.64
C ARG A 233 -12.34 14.81 0.26
N HIS A 234 -12.34 13.78 1.11
CA HIS A 234 -11.63 12.54 0.85
C HIS A 234 -12.20 11.81 -0.39
N GLU A 235 -13.53 11.72 -0.50
CA GLU A 235 -14.21 11.10 -1.66
C GLU A 235 -13.98 11.86 -2.96
N CYS A 236 -13.88 13.21 -2.89
CA CYS A 236 -13.67 14.07 -4.07
C CYS A 236 -12.18 14.26 -4.43
N GLY A 237 -11.24 13.75 -3.65
CA GLY A 237 -9.80 13.90 -3.89
C GLY A 237 -9.29 15.34 -3.75
N ILE A 238 -9.95 16.20 -2.93
CA ILE A 238 -9.66 17.64 -2.76
C ILE A 238 -9.06 17.89 -1.36
#